data_84320cf802f29e2fbf1fff4f5584abac
#
_entry.id   84320cf802f29e2fbf1fff4f5584abac
#
_cell.length_a   1.000
_cell.length_b   1.000
_cell.length_c   1.000
_cell.angle_alpha   90.00
_cell.angle_beta   90.00
_cell.angle_gamma   90.00
#
_symmetry.space_group_name_H-M   'P 1'
#
loop_
_entity.id
_entity.type
_entity.pdbx_description
1 polymer ?
#
loop_
_entity_poly.entity_id
_entity_poly.type
_entity_poly.pdbx_seq_one_letter_code
_entity_poly.pdbx_strand_id
1 'polypeptide(L)'
;MDARLRYTRDEIMSSHDYVRPHEEAGYRLHGGFVSDGTAAGTYVSPRTRMRWPAVRAWGEALKARGWPLIDATGDLLKRQGYPTFEQQKLLLGEGFGQTLWNSLTITGIIEARGQALCNVTAPDMQRLIDGDIADTAIAHMNQGLLYAHGADEGGDPAHPAERAHDAMWFAARDLVFGKGAYPIPEAPASIARPVEDREMPQLPEGYEQLIKFLMNVLMIEIRAESFFSLCCRVFRDPELFTDRRADAELAATMVERISTDEAIHVGYLQVLISEMRSYPWRTVDGRVVPGAEIIDPVWARMIEWHGKTERDIAAARTR
;
A
#
# COMPACT_ATOMS: atom_id res chain seq x y z
N MET A 1 -6.71 -3.76 31.10
CA MET A 1 -6.62 -5.01 30.34
C MET A 1 -5.43 -4.87 29.43
N ASP A 2 -4.44 -5.74 29.57
CA ASP A 2 -3.32 -5.74 28.63
C ASP A 2 -3.84 -6.08 27.25
N ALA A 3 -3.45 -5.28 26.27
CA ALA A 3 -3.84 -5.48 24.88
C ALA A 3 -3.23 -6.80 24.39
N ARG A 4 -4.01 -7.58 23.66
CA ARG A 4 -3.53 -8.80 23.03
C ARG A 4 -2.51 -8.45 21.95
N LEU A 5 -1.36 -9.15 21.91
CA LEU A 5 -0.26 -8.88 20.98
C LEU A 5 0.10 -10.09 20.10
N ARG A 6 -0.42 -11.29 20.41
CA ARG A 6 -0.15 -12.52 19.65
C ARG A 6 -1.41 -12.98 18.92
N TYR A 7 -1.25 -13.20 17.63
CA TYR A 7 -2.31 -13.61 16.73
C TYR A 7 -1.85 -14.81 15.89
N THR A 8 -2.75 -15.72 15.61
CA THR A 8 -2.52 -16.80 14.63
C THR A 8 -2.69 -16.27 13.21
N ARG A 9 -2.20 -17.04 12.22
CA ARG A 9 -2.44 -16.76 10.81
C ARG A 9 -3.94 -16.66 10.50
N ASP A 10 -4.74 -17.61 10.99
CA ASP A 10 -6.18 -17.64 10.74
C ASP A 10 -6.87 -16.40 11.27
N GLU A 11 -6.45 -15.90 12.44
CA GLU A 11 -6.97 -14.63 12.98
C GLU A 11 -6.60 -13.42 12.15
N ILE A 12 -5.34 -13.29 11.71
CA ILE A 12 -4.91 -12.22 10.83
C ILE A 12 -5.64 -12.26 9.48
N MET A 13 -5.82 -13.47 8.93
CA MET A 13 -6.52 -13.70 7.68
C MET A 13 -8.04 -13.62 7.79
N SER A 14 -8.61 -13.72 9.01
CA SER A 14 -10.06 -13.72 9.22
C SER A 14 -10.80 -12.50 8.68
N SER A 15 -10.08 -11.42 8.42
CA SER A 15 -10.64 -10.23 7.77
C SER A 15 -11.09 -10.49 6.33
N HIS A 16 -10.51 -11.49 5.66
CA HIS A 16 -10.92 -11.90 4.31
C HIS A 16 -12.09 -12.92 4.31
N ASP A 17 -12.22 -13.73 5.36
CA ASP A 17 -13.17 -14.84 5.39
C ASP A 17 -14.64 -14.42 5.38
N TYR A 18 -14.95 -13.19 5.77
CA TYR A 18 -16.34 -12.71 5.85
C TYR A 18 -16.77 -11.83 4.68
N VAL A 19 -15.84 -11.35 3.87
CA VAL A 19 -16.18 -10.58 2.67
C VAL A 19 -16.63 -11.50 1.55
N ARG A 20 -17.53 -11.02 0.73
CA ARG A 20 -18.09 -11.80 -0.37
C ARG A 20 -17.76 -11.14 -1.70
N PRO A 21 -17.43 -11.95 -2.72
CA PRO A 21 -17.31 -11.44 -4.07
C PRO A 21 -18.61 -10.81 -4.54
N HIS A 22 -18.50 -9.75 -5.33
CA HIS A 22 -19.60 -9.05 -5.94
C HIS A 22 -19.24 -8.64 -7.36
N GLU A 23 -20.27 -8.35 -8.17
CA GLU A 23 -20.09 -7.85 -9.53
C GLU A 23 -20.27 -6.33 -9.53
N GLU A 24 -19.26 -5.59 -10.00
CA GLU A 24 -19.34 -4.16 -10.13
C GLU A 24 -18.55 -3.69 -11.36
N ALA A 25 -19.14 -2.83 -12.18
CA ALA A 25 -18.54 -2.30 -13.41
C ALA A 25 -17.95 -3.37 -14.35
N GLY A 26 -18.53 -4.57 -14.38
CA GLY A 26 -18.11 -5.69 -15.21
C GLY A 26 -16.88 -6.47 -14.68
N TYR A 27 -16.56 -6.29 -13.40
CA TYR A 27 -15.53 -7.03 -12.69
C TYR A 27 -16.13 -7.81 -11.52
N ARG A 28 -15.61 -9.01 -11.29
CA ARG A 28 -15.87 -9.78 -10.08
C ARG A 28 -14.84 -9.39 -9.05
N LEU A 29 -15.26 -8.62 -8.06
CA LEU A 29 -14.40 -8.06 -7.03
C LEU A 29 -14.55 -8.82 -5.72
N HIS A 30 -13.43 -9.06 -5.05
CA HIS A 30 -13.37 -9.46 -3.64
C HIS A 30 -12.82 -8.28 -2.85
N GLY A 31 -13.49 -7.72 -1.98
CA GLY A 31 -12.94 -6.54 -1.31
C GLY A 31 -13.94 -5.84 -0.40
N GLY A 32 -14.29 -6.49 0.67
CA GLY A 32 -14.95 -5.82 1.75
C GLY A 32 -16.48 -5.71 1.66
N PHE A 33 -17.15 -6.30 0.69
CA PHE A 33 -18.61 -6.32 0.67
C PHE A 33 -19.18 -7.47 1.48
N VAL A 34 -20.10 -7.15 2.39
CA VAL A 34 -20.92 -8.12 3.12
C VAL A 34 -22.40 -7.92 2.76
N SER A 35 -23.12 -9.04 2.66
CA SER A 35 -24.55 -8.99 2.42
C SER A 35 -25.28 -8.48 3.65
N ASP A 36 -25.99 -7.36 3.50
CA ASP A 36 -26.85 -6.77 4.54
C ASP A 36 -28.34 -6.85 4.19
N GLY A 37 -28.66 -7.62 3.15
CA GLY A 37 -30.04 -7.73 2.64
C GLY A 37 -30.42 -6.67 1.60
N THR A 38 -29.54 -5.73 1.30
CA THR A 38 -29.69 -4.81 0.18
C THR A 38 -29.09 -5.38 -1.10
N ALA A 39 -29.49 -4.88 -2.27
CA ALA A 39 -28.97 -5.36 -3.55
C ALA A 39 -27.47 -5.05 -3.73
N ALA A 40 -26.99 -3.94 -3.15
CA ALA A 40 -25.61 -3.50 -3.24
C ALA A 40 -24.70 -4.09 -2.14
N GLY A 41 -25.28 -4.54 -1.00
CA GLY A 41 -24.51 -4.88 0.18
C GLY A 41 -23.90 -3.65 0.86
N THR A 42 -23.25 -3.87 2.00
CA THR A 42 -22.49 -2.80 2.69
C THR A 42 -20.98 -3.07 2.60
N TYR A 43 -20.22 -2.05 2.21
CA TYR A 43 -18.77 -2.14 2.24
C TYR A 43 -18.25 -2.14 3.69
N VAL A 44 -17.43 -3.12 3.99
CA VAL A 44 -16.72 -3.24 5.28
C VAL A 44 -15.25 -3.54 4.96
N SER A 45 -14.37 -2.61 5.28
CA SER A 45 -12.93 -2.80 5.03
C SER A 45 -12.41 -4.08 5.70
N PRO A 46 -11.65 -4.92 4.99
CA PRO A 46 -11.01 -6.12 5.56
C PRO A 46 -10.14 -5.81 6.78
N ARG A 47 -9.62 -4.59 6.91
CA ARG A 47 -8.80 -4.12 8.04
C ARG A 47 -9.55 -4.05 9.37
N THR A 48 -10.88 -3.95 9.36
CA THR A 48 -11.67 -3.58 10.56
C THR A 48 -11.77 -4.65 11.61
N ARG A 49 -11.62 -5.94 11.26
CA ARG A 49 -11.81 -7.04 12.21
C ARG A 49 -10.60 -7.26 13.11
N MET A 50 -9.58 -7.90 12.60
CA MET A 50 -8.44 -8.32 13.43
C MET A 50 -7.16 -7.58 13.10
N ARG A 51 -6.90 -7.32 11.82
CA ARG A 51 -5.63 -6.69 11.42
C ARG A 51 -5.47 -5.28 12.00
N TRP A 52 -6.48 -4.44 11.88
CA TRP A 52 -6.39 -3.07 12.40
C TRP A 52 -6.28 -2.99 13.92
N PRO A 53 -7.08 -3.74 14.72
CA PRO A 53 -6.86 -3.86 16.16
C PRO A 53 -5.46 -4.36 16.53
N ALA A 54 -4.93 -5.35 15.81
CA ALA A 54 -3.57 -5.88 16.03
C ALA A 54 -2.49 -4.82 15.81
N VAL A 55 -2.54 -4.13 14.66
CA VAL A 55 -1.59 -3.05 14.31
C VAL A 55 -1.60 -1.94 15.35
N ARG A 56 -2.77 -1.52 15.82
CA ARG A 56 -2.89 -0.54 16.90
C ARG A 56 -2.26 -1.04 18.20
N ALA A 57 -2.53 -2.29 18.57
CA ALA A 57 -1.99 -2.87 19.79
C ALA A 57 -0.46 -2.92 19.79
N TRP A 58 0.16 -3.35 18.67
CA TRP A 58 1.61 -3.35 18.50
C TRP A 58 2.18 -1.93 18.53
N GLY A 59 1.54 -0.98 17.85
CA GLY A 59 1.95 0.42 17.87
C GLY A 59 1.92 1.03 19.28
N GLU A 60 0.88 0.76 20.06
CA GLU A 60 0.80 1.24 21.45
C GLU A 60 1.83 0.53 22.36
N ALA A 61 2.06 -0.78 22.16
CA ALA A 61 3.10 -1.51 22.89
C ALA A 61 4.49 -0.95 22.59
N LEU A 62 4.76 -0.58 21.35
CA LEU A 62 6.02 0.06 20.94
C LEU A 62 6.19 1.42 21.61
N LYS A 63 5.16 2.27 21.59
CA LYS A 63 5.16 3.58 22.26
C LYS A 63 5.36 3.45 23.77
N ALA A 64 4.71 2.46 24.40
CA ALA A 64 4.89 2.18 25.83
C ALA A 64 6.32 1.80 26.20
N ARG A 65 7.10 1.25 25.25
CA ARG A 65 8.55 1.00 25.40
C ARG A 65 9.41 2.26 25.15
N GLY A 66 8.81 3.41 24.90
CA GLY A 66 9.49 4.68 24.66
C GLY A 66 9.93 4.91 23.21
N TRP A 67 9.46 4.11 22.26
CA TRP A 67 9.80 4.26 20.85
C TRP A 67 8.64 4.88 20.07
N PRO A 68 8.84 6.06 19.44
CA PRO A 68 7.84 6.62 18.55
C PRO A 68 7.76 5.82 17.24
N LEU A 69 6.59 5.83 16.62
CA LEU A 69 6.46 5.39 15.24
C LEU A 69 7.27 6.32 14.32
N ILE A 70 7.86 5.76 13.26
CA ILE A 70 8.42 6.58 12.18
C ILE A 70 7.30 7.41 11.56
N ASP A 71 7.66 8.57 11.01
CA ASP A 71 6.70 9.34 10.23
C ASP A 71 6.38 8.58 8.92
N ALA A 72 5.11 8.34 8.66
CA ALA A 72 4.59 7.70 7.46
C ALA A 72 3.41 8.52 6.89
N THR A 73 3.46 9.84 7.05
CA THR A 73 2.45 10.74 6.50
C THR A 73 2.84 11.21 5.09
N GLY A 74 1.84 11.62 4.30
CA GLY A 74 2.06 12.22 2.97
C GLY A 74 2.96 13.46 2.99
N ASP A 75 3.09 14.12 4.16
CA ASP A 75 3.99 15.27 4.34
C ASP A 75 5.48 14.95 4.13
N LEU A 76 5.90 13.70 4.30
CA LEU A 76 7.25 13.23 3.98
C LEU A 76 7.62 13.48 2.52
N LEU A 77 6.62 13.38 1.63
CA LEU A 77 6.78 13.42 0.19
C LEU A 77 6.15 14.69 -0.39
N LYS A 78 6.49 15.84 0.18
CA LYS A 78 5.85 17.18 0.00
C LYS A 78 5.65 17.67 -1.43
N ARG A 79 6.20 17.00 -2.44
CA ARG A 79 6.01 17.37 -3.83
C ARG A 79 5.88 16.11 -4.68
N GLN A 80 4.65 15.73 -4.92
CA GLN A 80 4.36 14.56 -5.73
C GLN A 80 4.31 14.93 -7.21
N GLY A 81 4.64 13.97 -8.06
CA GLY A 81 4.66 14.14 -9.51
C GLY A 81 3.28 14.16 -10.17
N TYR A 82 2.20 14.16 -9.40
CA TYR A 82 0.84 14.25 -9.92
C TYR A 82 0.48 15.70 -10.25
N PRO A 83 -0.36 15.94 -11.29
CA PRO A 83 -0.96 17.23 -11.52
C PRO A 83 -1.72 17.71 -10.28
N THR A 84 -1.75 19.02 -10.04
CA THR A 84 -2.72 19.56 -9.08
C THR A 84 -4.14 19.34 -9.60
N PHE A 85 -5.13 19.45 -8.71
CA PHE A 85 -6.54 19.34 -9.10
C PHE A 85 -6.89 20.30 -10.26
N GLU A 86 -6.45 21.57 -10.17
CA GLU A 86 -6.73 22.59 -11.21
C GLU A 86 -6.04 22.25 -12.54
N GLN A 87 -4.81 21.72 -12.49
CA GLN A 87 -4.13 21.26 -13.70
C GLN A 87 -4.85 20.06 -14.31
N GLN A 88 -5.28 19.10 -13.50
CA GLN A 88 -6.00 17.93 -13.99
C GLN A 88 -7.37 18.30 -14.56
N LYS A 89 -8.07 19.25 -13.92
CA LYS A 89 -9.35 19.78 -14.41
C LYS A 89 -9.17 20.48 -15.77
N LEU A 90 -8.14 21.30 -15.92
CA LEU A 90 -7.81 21.94 -17.19
C LEU A 90 -7.51 20.89 -18.27
N LEU A 91 -6.66 19.91 -18.00
CA LEU A 91 -6.35 18.85 -18.95
C LEU A 91 -7.58 18.11 -19.45
N LEU A 92 -8.50 17.77 -18.54
CA LEU A 92 -9.74 17.09 -18.89
C LEU A 92 -10.68 17.99 -19.72
N GLY A 93 -10.79 19.28 -19.34
CA GLY A 93 -11.58 20.26 -20.07
C GLY A 93 -11.10 20.51 -21.50
N GLU A 94 -9.78 20.43 -21.72
CA GLU A 94 -9.14 20.54 -23.04
C GLU A 94 -9.11 19.21 -23.83
N GLY A 95 -9.73 18.15 -23.32
CA GLY A 95 -9.81 16.85 -24.01
C GLY A 95 -8.60 15.93 -23.81
N PHE A 96 -7.65 16.27 -22.92
CA PHE A 96 -6.48 15.46 -22.61
C PHE A 96 -6.76 14.37 -21.55
N GLY A 97 -7.93 13.69 -21.66
CA GLY A 97 -8.35 12.63 -20.73
C GLY A 97 -7.39 11.43 -20.65
N GLN A 98 -6.64 11.18 -21.74
CA GLN A 98 -5.69 10.06 -21.79
C GLN A 98 -4.66 10.09 -20.67
N THR A 99 -4.24 11.26 -20.20
CA THR A 99 -3.26 11.39 -19.11
C THR A 99 -3.76 10.77 -17.80
N LEU A 100 -5.00 11.07 -17.41
CA LEU A 100 -5.63 10.47 -16.23
C LEU A 100 -5.95 8.99 -16.46
N TRP A 101 -6.47 8.63 -17.63
CA TRP A 101 -6.74 7.24 -18.00
C TRP A 101 -5.48 6.38 -17.91
N ASN A 102 -4.33 6.89 -18.39
CA ASN A 102 -3.03 6.22 -18.27
C ASN A 102 -2.62 6.05 -16.79
N SER A 103 -2.79 7.10 -15.98
CA SER A 103 -2.43 7.03 -14.56
C SER A 103 -3.27 5.98 -13.83
N LEU A 104 -4.58 5.94 -14.04
CA LEU A 104 -5.47 4.93 -13.46
C LEU A 104 -5.09 3.51 -13.92
N THR A 105 -4.76 3.36 -15.21
CA THR A 105 -4.35 2.06 -15.78
C THR A 105 -3.03 1.59 -15.20
N ILE A 106 -2.02 2.47 -15.12
CA ILE A 106 -0.70 2.16 -14.56
C ILE A 106 -0.83 1.80 -13.08
N THR A 107 -1.65 2.53 -12.32
CA THR A 107 -1.90 2.22 -10.91
C THR A 107 -2.48 0.81 -10.77
N GLY A 108 -3.53 0.47 -11.49
CA GLY A 108 -4.10 -0.89 -11.45
C GLY A 108 -3.10 -1.99 -11.86
N ILE A 109 -2.19 -1.72 -12.82
CA ILE A 109 -1.14 -2.67 -13.19
C ILE A 109 -0.11 -2.84 -12.05
N ILE A 110 0.21 -1.78 -11.33
CA ILE A 110 1.15 -1.80 -10.20
C ILE A 110 0.53 -2.55 -9.03
N GLU A 111 -0.72 -2.25 -8.68
CA GLU A 111 -1.50 -2.97 -7.66
C GLU A 111 -1.54 -4.49 -7.97
N ALA A 112 -1.83 -4.87 -9.21
CA ALA A 112 -1.80 -6.28 -9.60
C ALA A 112 -0.46 -6.97 -9.32
N ARG A 113 0.66 -6.24 -9.41
CA ARG A 113 2.00 -6.75 -9.06
C ARG A 113 2.20 -6.90 -7.56
N GLY A 114 1.45 -6.13 -6.75
CA GLY A 114 1.43 -6.25 -5.30
C GLY A 114 1.02 -7.64 -4.82
N GLN A 115 0.25 -8.41 -5.61
CA GLN A 115 -0.02 -9.83 -5.33
C GLN A 115 1.25 -10.65 -5.05
N ALA A 116 2.41 -10.25 -5.57
CA ALA A 116 3.69 -10.92 -5.30
C ALA A 116 4.03 -11.00 -3.80
N LEU A 117 3.48 -10.09 -2.98
CA LEU A 117 3.60 -10.13 -1.50
C LEU A 117 3.05 -11.43 -0.90
N CYS A 118 2.06 -12.06 -1.53
CA CYS A 118 1.55 -13.37 -1.09
C CYS A 118 2.63 -14.47 -1.09
N ASN A 119 3.67 -14.31 -1.90
CA ASN A 119 4.78 -15.26 -2.03
C ASN A 119 6.03 -14.85 -1.25
N VAL A 120 6.02 -13.70 -0.60
CA VAL A 120 7.17 -13.24 0.20
C VAL A 120 7.19 -14.01 1.52
N THR A 121 8.35 -14.60 1.82
CA THR A 121 8.63 -15.22 3.11
C THR A 121 9.77 -14.46 3.79
N ALA A 122 9.48 -13.86 4.92
CA ALA A 122 10.50 -13.20 5.72
C ALA A 122 11.47 -14.24 6.32
N PRO A 123 12.79 -13.98 6.35
CA PRO A 123 13.71 -14.82 7.10
C PRO A 123 13.39 -14.77 8.60
N ASP A 124 13.92 -15.73 9.35
CA ASP A 124 13.75 -15.76 10.81
C ASP A 124 14.42 -14.55 11.47
N MET A 125 13.66 -13.51 11.70
CA MET A 125 14.12 -12.24 12.26
C MET A 125 14.67 -12.39 13.70
N GLN A 126 14.16 -13.36 14.47
CA GLN A 126 14.61 -13.63 15.84
C GLN A 126 16.09 -14.02 15.89
N ARG A 127 16.65 -14.56 14.80
CA ARG A 127 18.07 -14.94 14.75
C ARG A 127 19.02 -13.73 14.82
N LEU A 128 18.59 -12.59 14.32
CA LEU A 128 19.41 -11.37 14.31
C LEU A 128 18.95 -10.33 15.32
N ILE A 129 17.68 -10.29 15.66
CA ILE A 129 17.17 -9.33 16.64
C ILE A 129 17.49 -9.84 18.06
N ASP A 130 18.16 -8.99 18.85
CA ASP A 130 18.50 -9.27 20.24
C ASP A 130 17.40 -8.76 21.17
N GLY A 131 16.40 -9.61 21.36
CA GLY A 131 15.19 -9.34 22.14
C GLY A 131 14.06 -10.25 21.69
N ASP A 132 13.05 -10.45 22.53
CA ASP A 132 11.85 -11.24 22.19
C ASP A 132 10.95 -10.41 21.25
N ILE A 133 10.70 -10.90 20.04
CA ILE A 133 9.83 -10.28 19.04
C ILE A 133 8.45 -10.93 18.95
N ALA A 134 8.13 -11.94 19.78
CA ALA A 134 6.89 -12.71 19.68
C ALA A 134 5.61 -11.85 19.76
N ASP A 135 5.68 -10.71 20.45
CA ASP A 135 4.58 -9.77 20.66
C ASP A 135 4.65 -8.56 19.69
N THR A 136 5.17 -8.74 18.49
CA THR A 136 5.43 -7.66 17.52
C THR A 136 4.87 -7.95 16.14
N ALA A 137 4.66 -6.94 15.32
CA ALA A 137 4.33 -7.09 13.90
C ALA A 137 5.43 -7.85 13.14
N ILE A 138 6.70 -7.75 13.56
CA ILE A 138 7.83 -8.49 12.97
C ILE A 138 7.57 -10.00 13.00
N ALA A 139 7.13 -10.54 14.12
CA ALA A 139 6.81 -11.97 14.24
C ALA A 139 5.61 -12.41 13.41
N HIS A 140 4.74 -11.45 13.05
CA HIS A 140 3.49 -11.72 12.33
C HIS A 140 3.61 -11.54 10.82
N MET A 141 4.78 -11.17 10.27
CA MET A 141 4.97 -11.06 8.82
C MET A 141 4.54 -12.34 8.09
N ASN A 142 5.13 -13.49 8.48
CA ASN A 142 4.80 -14.80 7.90
C ASN A 142 3.49 -15.39 8.43
N GLN A 143 2.90 -14.78 9.45
CA GLN A 143 1.61 -15.17 10.02
C GLN A 143 0.43 -14.42 9.39
N GLY A 144 0.56 -14.02 8.14
CA GLY A 144 -0.53 -13.51 7.33
C GLY A 144 -0.45 -12.04 6.96
N LEU A 145 0.37 -11.19 7.59
CA LEU A 145 0.43 -9.76 7.25
C LEU A 145 0.83 -9.52 5.79
N LEU A 146 1.93 -10.14 5.34
CA LEU A 146 2.40 -10.00 3.97
C LEU A 146 1.42 -10.63 2.97
N TYR A 147 0.87 -11.79 3.30
CA TYR A 147 -0.10 -12.46 2.43
C TYR A 147 -1.39 -11.65 2.29
N ALA A 148 -1.93 -11.15 3.41
CA ALA A 148 -3.15 -10.34 3.41
C ALA A 148 -2.97 -9.05 2.58
N HIS A 149 -1.82 -8.39 2.70
CA HIS A 149 -1.48 -7.23 1.88
C HIS A 149 -1.53 -7.58 0.39
N GLY A 150 -0.79 -8.61 -0.04
CA GLY A 150 -0.79 -9.02 -1.46
C GLY A 150 -2.17 -9.44 -1.97
N ALA A 151 -3.01 -10.03 -1.12
CA ALA A 151 -4.38 -10.39 -1.47
C ALA A 151 -5.30 -9.16 -1.59
N ASP A 152 -5.08 -8.12 -0.80
CA ASP A 152 -5.80 -6.84 -0.93
C ASP A 152 -5.41 -6.14 -2.26
N GLU A 153 -4.14 -6.21 -2.69
CA GLU A 153 -3.64 -5.58 -3.91
C GLU A 153 -4.16 -6.25 -5.19
N GLY A 154 -3.68 -7.45 -5.47
CA GLY A 154 -3.90 -8.14 -6.75
C GLY A 154 -4.87 -9.33 -6.67
N GLY A 155 -5.52 -9.53 -5.53
CA GLY A 155 -6.41 -10.66 -5.26
C GLY A 155 -5.70 -11.87 -4.66
N ASP A 156 -6.49 -12.73 -4.03
CA ASP A 156 -5.99 -13.96 -3.42
C ASP A 156 -5.59 -14.98 -4.52
N PRO A 157 -4.33 -15.46 -4.57
CA PRO A 157 -3.92 -16.51 -5.50
C PRO A 157 -4.74 -17.80 -5.41
N ALA A 158 -5.32 -18.09 -4.24
CA ALA A 158 -6.22 -19.24 -4.06
C ALA A 158 -7.59 -19.06 -4.74
N HIS A 159 -7.97 -17.81 -5.04
CA HIS A 159 -9.26 -17.46 -5.65
C HIS A 159 -9.06 -16.52 -6.87
N PRO A 160 -8.35 -16.96 -7.93
CA PRO A 160 -7.89 -16.08 -9.03
C PRO A 160 -9.00 -15.45 -9.87
N ALA A 161 -10.24 -15.94 -9.74
CA ALA A 161 -11.40 -15.33 -10.38
C ALA A 161 -11.91 -14.08 -9.65
N GLU A 162 -11.46 -13.86 -8.44
CA GLU A 162 -11.88 -12.78 -7.57
C GLU A 162 -10.73 -11.77 -7.48
N ARG A 163 -11.00 -10.57 -7.99
CA ARG A 163 -10.00 -9.50 -8.11
C ARG A 163 -10.20 -8.51 -6.97
N ALA A 164 -9.15 -7.73 -6.69
CA ALA A 164 -9.12 -6.78 -5.59
C ALA A 164 -8.83 -5.35 -6.06
N HIS A 165 -7.93 -4.60 -5.40
CA HIS A 165 -7.67 -3.19 -5.73
C HIS A 165 -7.29 -2.96 -7.19
N ASP A 166 -6.51 -3.84 -7.78
CA ASP A 166 -6.11 -3.78 -9.18
C ASP A 166 -7.32 -3.65 -10.13
N ALA A 167 -8.32 -4.50 -9.95
CA ALA A 167 -9.54 -4.46 -10.75
C ALA A 167 -10.46 -3.30 -10.39
N MET A 168 -10.43 -2.84 -9.13
CA MET A 168 -11.16 -1.64 -8.71
C MET A 168 -10.63 -0.39 -9.44
N TRP A 169 -9.32 -0.27 -9.65
CA TRP A 169 -8.74 0.80 -10.47
C TRP A 169 -9.18 0.72 -11.94
N PHE A 170 -9.18 -0.48 -12.53
CA PHE A 170 -9.66 -0.65 -13.90
C PHE A 170 -11.15 -0.35 -14.01
N ALA A 171 -11.95 -0.75 -13.02
CA ALA A 171 -13.37 -0.45 -12.97
C ALA A 171 -13.62 1.07 -12.85
N ALA A 172 -12.94 1.75 -11.94
CA ALA A 172 -13.04 3.21 -11.79
C ALA A 172 -12.68 3.94 -13.09
N ARG A 173 -11.61 3.52 -13.77
CA ARG A 173 -11.22 4.04 -15.08
C ARG A 173 -12.31 3.83 -16.13
N ASP A 174 -12.83 2.61 -16.23
CA ASP A 174 -13.82 2.23 -17.26
C ASP A 174 -15.18 2.92 -17.02
N LEU A 175 -15.53 3.21 -15.78
CA LEU A 175 -16.71 3.98 -15.42
C LEU A 175 -16.63 5.42 -15.97
N VAL A 176 -15.50 6.10 -15.77
CA VAL A 176 -15.40 7.53 -16.15
C VAL A 176 -15.04 7.76 -17.61
N PHE A 177 -14.29 6.87 -18.25
CA PHE A 177 -13.86 7.04 -19.63
C PHE A 177 -14.54 6.11 -20.63
N GLY A 178 -15.11 5.01 -20.16
CA GLY A 178 -15.55 3.90 -20.99
C GLY A 178 -14.42 2.88 -21.23
N LYS A 179 -14.82 1.62 -21.34
CA LYS A 179 -13.88 0.51 -21.57
C LYS A 179 -13.14 0.67 -22.89
N GLY A 180 -11.82 0.61 -22.85
CA GLY A 180 -10.98 0.73 -24.05
C GLY A 180 -10.95 2.13 -24.67
N ALA A 181 -11.25 3.17 -23.91
CA ALA A 181 -11.25 4.55 -24.40
C ALA A 181 -9.91 4.99 -25.01
N TYR A 182 -8.80 4.48 -24.47
CA TYR A 182 -7.45 4.74 -24.97
C TYR A 182 -6.60 3.46 -24.98
N PRO A 183 -5.46 3.43 -25.71
CA PRO A 183 -4.53 2.32 -25.68
C PRO A 183 -3.97 2.09 -24.27
N ILE A 184 -3.72 0.83 -23.93
CA ILE A 184 -3.08 0.46 -22.66
C ILE A 184 -1.64 1.02 -22.64
N PRO A 185 -1.27 1.84 -21.66
CA PRO A 185 0.08 2.36 -21.54
C PRO A 185 1.05 1.28 -21.08
N GLU A 186 2.32 1.46 -21.41
CA GLU A 186 3.39 0.67 -20.80
C GLU A 186 3.60 1.14 -19.35
N ALA A 187 3.45 0.21 -18.40
CA ALA A 187 3.74 0.49 -17.00
C ALA A 187 5.25 0.36 -16.74
N PRO A 188 5.86 1.20 -15.89
CA PRO A 188 7.26 1.07 -15.54
C PRO A 188 7.54 -0.31 -14.96
N ALA A 189 8.70 -0.88 -15.25
CA ALA A 189 9.09 -2.20 -14.74
C ALA A 189 9.16 -2.23 -13.21
N SER A 190 9.58 -1.13 -12.61
CA SER A 190 9.63 -0.93 -11.16
C SER A 190 9.40 0.55 -10.81
N ILE A 191 8.75 0.78 -9.67
CA ILE A 191 8.60 2.10 -9.02
C ILE A 191 9.37 2.16 -7.70
N ALA A 192 10.09 1.09 -7.36
CA ALA A 192 10.97 1.05 -6.21
C ALA A 192 12.27 1.83 -6.47
N ARG A 193 12.88 2.32 -5.40
CA ARG A 193 14.19 2.95 -5.46
C ARG A 193 15.22 1.94 -5.96
N PRO A 194 15.94 2.22 -7.07
CA PRO A 194 17.02 1.36 -7.52
C PRO A 194 18.19 1.43 -6.53
N VAL A 195 18.81 0.30 -6.25
CA VAL A 195 19.97 0.20 -5.36
C VAL A 195 20.98 -0.73 -6.01
N GLU A 196 22.16 -0.23 -6.29
CA GLU A 196 23.26 -0.99 -6.89
C GLU A 196 24.14 -1.68 -5.83
N ASP A 197 24.36 -0.99 -4.70
CA ASP A 197 25.25 -1.46 -3.64
C ASP A 197 24.50 -1.88 -2.36
N ARG A 198 25.22 -2.61 -1.49
CA ARG A 198 24.76 -2.95 -0.15
C ARG A 198 24.68 -1.71 0.72
N GLU A 199 23.53 -1.47 1.33
CA GLU A 199 23.29 -0.33 2.24
C GLU A 199 23.27 -0.71 3.71
N MET A 200 23.09 -2.02 4.00
CA MET A 200 23.14 -2.62 5.33
C MET A 200 24.16 -3.79 5.33
N PRO A 201 25.45 -3.56 4.99
CA PRO A 201 26.43 -4.65 4.85
C PRO A 201 26.70 -5.39 6.15
N GLN A 202 26.31 -4.83 7.29
CA GLN A 202 26.35 -5.47 8.61
C GLN A 202 25.29 -6.56 8.80
N LEU A 203 24.28 -6.67 7.90
CA LEU A 203 23.28 -7.74 7.91
C LEU A 203 23.54 -8.76 6.79
N PRO A 204 23.10 -10.02 6.94
CA PRO A 204 23.04 -10.94 5.81
C PRO A 204 22.15 -10.36 4.70
N GLU A 205 22.51 -10.62 3.44
CA GLU A 205 21.88 -10.00 2.28
C GLU A 205 20.34 -10.17 2.22
N GLY A 206 19.82 -11.35 2.50
CA GLY A 206 18.37 -11.59 2.47
C GLY A 206 17.58 -10.76 3.48
N TYR A 207 18.17 -10.40 4.63
CA TYR A 207 17.53 -9.50 5.60
C TYR A 207 17.54 -8.06 5.11
N GLU A 208 18.66 -7.61 4.55
CA GLU A 208 18.73 -6.28 3.93
C GLU A 208 17.72 -6.13 2.79
N GLN A 209 17.65 -7.13 1.91
CA GLN A 209 16.70 -7.13 0.79
C GLN A 209 15.26 -7.01 1.27
N LEU A 210 14.85 -7.80 2.28
CA LEU A 210 13.52 -7.72 2.86
C LEU A 210 13.26 -6.32 3.46
N ILE A 211 14.15 -5.81 4.29
CA ILE A 211 13.96 -4.50 4.95
C ILE A 211 13.81 -3.38 3.91
N LYS A 212 14.68 -3.36 2.90
CA LYS A 212 14.60 -2.38 1.80
C LYS A 212 13.31 -2.53 0.99
N PHE A 213 12.88 -3.76 0.72
CA PHE A 213 11.62 -4.03 0.06
C PHE A 213 10.43 -3.46 0.84
N LEU A 214 10.34 -3.75 2.14
CA LEU A 214 9.26 -3.23 3.00
C LEU A 214 9.27 -1.70 3.10
N MET A 215 10.45 -1.08 3.16
CA MET A 215 10.57 0.39 3.11
C MET A 215 10.09 0.97 1.79
N ASN A 216 10.44 0.36 0.64
CA ASN A 216 9.96 0.79 -0.66
C ASN A 216 8.43 0.66 -0.76
N VAL A 217 7.86 -0.47 -0.30
CA VAL A 217 6.41 -0.66 -0.28
C VAL A 217 5.76 0.47 0.54
N LEU A 218 6.22 0.71 1.78
CA LEU A 218 5.67 1.80 2.60
C LEU A 218 5.74 3.18 1.90
N MET A 219 6.83 3.48 1.19
CA MET A 219 6.93 4.74 0.43
C MET A 219 5.94 4.82 -0.74
N ILE A 220 5.66 3.70 -1.39
CA ILE A 220 4.67 3.60 -2.46
C ILE A 220 3.28 3.87 -1.91
N GLU A 221 2.91 3.24 -0.79
CA GLU A 221 1.63 3.44 -0.11
C GLU A 221 1.40 4.90 0.32
N ILE A 222 2.41 5.52 0.93
CA ILE A 222 2.34 6.94 1.32
C ILE A 222 2.13 7.85 0.09
N ARG A 223 2.75 7.52 -1.04
CA ARG A 223 2.57 8.28 -2.30
C ARG A 223 1.18 8.10 -2.89
N ALA A 224 0.64 6.90 -2.82
CA ALA A 224 -0.66 6.55 -3.39
C ALA A 224 -1.79 7.39 -2.78
N GLU A 225 -1.73 7.71 -1.48
CA GLU A 225 -2.74 8.52 -0.78
C GLU A 225 -3.08 9.85 -1.48
N SER A 226 -2.07 10.54 -2.00
CA SER A 226 -2.30 11.80 -2.72
C SER A 226 -2.99 11.60 -4.07
N PHE A 227 -2.70 10.50 -4.75
CA PHE A 227 -3.37 10.17 -6.00
C PHE A 227 -4.83 9.79 -5.76
N PHE A 228 -5.13 9.04 -4.71
CA PHE A 228 -6.51 8.73 -4.31
C PHE A 228 -7.31 10.00 -4.04
N SER A 229 -6.75 10.91 -3.26
CA SER A 229 -7.37 12.20 -2.96
C SER A 229 -7.63 13.03 -4.24
N LEU A 230 -6.66 13.07 -5.16
CA LEU A 230 -6.82 13.73 -6.45
C LEU A 230 -7.96 13.09 -7.26
N CYS A 231 -7.98 11.76 -7.40
CA CYS A 231 -9.00 11.04 -8.15
C CYS A 231 -10.40 11.30 -7.59
N CYS A 232 -10.59 11.20 -6.27
CA CYS A 232 -11.89 11.46 -5.65
C CYS A 232 -12.38 12.89 -5.91
N ARG A 233 -11.50 13.90 -5.84
CA ARG A 233 -11.85 15.28 -6.16
C ARG A 233 -12.22 15.48 -7.62
N VAL A 234 -11.44 14.88 -8.53
CA VAL A 234 -11.67 14.98 -9.98
C VAL A 234 -12.98 14.29 -10.37
N PHE A 235 -13.24 13.09 -9.87
CA PHE A 235 -14.44 12.34 -10.20
C PHE A 235 -15.70 12.99 -9.62
N ARG A 236 -15.62 13.71 -8.51
CA ARG A 236 -16.73 14.43 -7.89
C ARG A 236 -16.93 15.86 -8.38
N ASP A 237 -16.03 16.38 -9.22
CA ASP A 237 -16.19 17.72 -9.76
C ASP A 237 -17.45 17.79 -10.65
N PRO A 238 -18.40 18.71 -10.37
CA PRO A 238 -19.67 18.77 -11.08
C PRO A 238 -19.56 19.22 -12.55
N GLU A 239 -18.42 19.80 -12.94
CA GLU A 239 -18.17 20.27 -14.30
C GLU A 239 -17.47 19.21 -15.16
N LEU A 240 -16.97 18.13 -14.53
CA LEU A 240 -16.32 17.02 -15.21
C LEU A 240 -17.24 15.81 -15.32
N PHE A 241 -17.04 14.99 -16.34
CA PHE A 241 -17.79 13.77 -16.59
C PHE A 241 -19.33 13.96 -16.53
N THR A 242 -19.81 15.09 -17.05
CA THR A 242 -21.23 15.48 -16.96
C THR A 242 -22.17 14.43 -17.56
N ASP A 243 -21.77 13.80 -18.67
CA ASP A 243 -22.53 12.74 -19.34
C ASP A 243 -22.47 11.39 -18.61
N ARG A 244 -21.60 11.25 -17.60
CA ARG A 244 -21.38 10.02 -16.82
C ARG A 244 -21.34 10.32 -15.32
N ARG A 245 -22.16 11.26 -14.86
CA ARG A 245 -22.08 11.75 -13.48
C ARG A 245 -22.26 10.65 -12.43
N ALA A 246 -23.20 9.74 -12.64
CA ALA A 246 -23.43 8.61 -11.73
C ALA A 246 -22.24 7.63 -11.72
N ASP A 247 -21.67 7.35 -12.89
CA ASP A 247 -20.50 6.48 -13.02
C ASP A 247 -19.27 7.11 -12.37
N ALA A 248 -19.09 8.43 -12.50
CA ALA A 248 -17.99 9.15 -11.88
C ALA A 248 -18.11 9.17 -10.34
N GLU A 249 -19.31 9.28 -9.78
CA GLU A 249 -19.54 9.15 -8.35
C GLU A 249 -19.23 7.72 -7.84
N LEU A 250 -19.64 6.71 -8.61
CA LEU A 250 -19.31 5.31 -8.29
C LEU A 250 -17.79 5.08 -8.34
N ALA A 251 -17.10 5.63 -9.34
CA ALA A 251 -15.64 5.57 -9.44
C ALA A 251 -14.95 6.25 -8.24
N ALA A 252 -15.45 7.41 -7.80
CA ALA A 252 -14.94 8.08 -6.61
C ALA A 252 -15.12 7.22 -5.35
N THR A 253 -16.31 6.62 -5.19
CA THR A 253 -16.61 5.72 -4.08
C THR A 253 -15.68 4.49 -4.08
N MET A 254 -15.37 3.95 -5.25
CA MET A 254 -14.47 2.82 -5.41
C MET A 254 -13.04 3.17 -4.98
N VAL A 255 -12.53 4.35 -5.37
CA VAL A 255 -11.23 4.85 -4.93
C VAL A 255 -11.20 5.10 -3.42
N GLU A 256 -12.28 5.58 -2.81
CA GLU A 256 -12.37 5.73 -1.35
C GLU A 256 -12.32 4.40 -0.61
N ARG A 257 -12.89 3.34 -1.18
CA ARG A 257 -12.79 1.99 -0.60
C ARG A 257 -11.34 1.51 -0.61
N ILE A 258 -10.64 1.62 -1.75
CA ILE A 258 -9.22 1.31 -1.85
C ILE A 258 -8.45 2.11 -0.79
N SER A 259 -8.59 3.43 -0.76
CA SER A 259 -7.91 4.30 0.21
C SER A 259 -8.21 3.91 1.67
N THR A 260 -9.40 3.39 1.94
CA THR A 260 -9.77 2.90 3.28
C THR A 260 -9.00 1.63 3.62
N ASP A 261 -8.80 0.73 2.69
CA ASP A 261 -8.06 -0.51 2.89
C ASP A 261 -6.56 -0.25 2.99
N GLU A 262 -6.02 0.66 2.17
CA GLU A 262 -4.61 1.04 2.16
C GLU A 262 -4.09 1.57 3.50
N ALA A 263 -4.96 2.16 4.31
CA ALA A 263 -4.55 2.61 5.64
C ALA A 263 -4.03 1.47 6.54
N ILE A 264 -4.39 0.20 6.27
CA ILE A 264 -3.80 -0.94 7.01
C ILE A 264 -2.39 -1.23 6.52
N HIS A 265 -2.13 -1.10 5.21
CA HIS A 265 -0.82 -1.33 4.61
C HIS A 265 0.20 -0.34 5.17
N VAL A 266 -0.11 0.95 5.12
CA VAL A 266 0.70 1.99 5.78
C VAL A 266 0.87 1.69 7.26
N GLY A 267 -0.22 1.37 7.98
CA GLY A 267 -0.20 1.18 9.43
C GLY A 267 0.70 0.04 9.88
N TYR A 268 0.57 -1.15 9.27
CA TYR A 268 1.39 -2.28 9.71
C TYR A 268 2.86 -2.13 9.30
N LEU A 269 3.15 -1.59 8.10
CA LEU A 269 4.51 -1.35 7.65
C LEU A 269 5.20 -0.29 8.50
N GLN A 270 4.49 0.77 8.88
CA GLN A 270 4.98 1.79 9.81
C GLN A 270 5.37 1.18 11.16
N VAL A 271 4.48 0.38 11.76
CA VAL A 271 4.77 -0.29 13.04
C VAL A 271 5.95 -1.22 12.89
N LEU A 272 5.96 -2.07 11.88
CA LEU A 272 6.99 -3.07 11.63
C LEU A 272 8.39 -2.46 11.46
N ILE A 273 8.54 -1.40 10.67
CA ILE A 273 9.82 -0.70 10.50
C ILE A 273 10.22 0.01 11.79
N SER A 274 9.26 0.57 12.52
CA SER A 274 9.52 1.21 13.83
C SER A 274 9.97 0.20 14.88
N GLU A 275 9.40 -0.99 14.88
CA GLU A 275 9.84 -2.09 15.75
C GLU A 275 11.26 -2.53 15.40
N MET A 276 11.59 -2.68 14.10
CA MET A 276 12.95 -3.00 13.65
C MET A 276 13.99 -1.98 14.15
N ARG A 277 13.63 -0.69 14.19
CA ARG A 277 14.48 0.37 14.77
C ARG A 277 14.69 0.22 16.27
N SER A 278 13.70 -0.30 16.97
CA SER A 278 13.66 -0.31 18.44
C SER A 278 14.51 -1.40 19.09
N TYR A 279 14.87 -2.43 18.34
CA TYR A 279 15.63 -3.56 18.85
C TYR A 279 17.13 -3.44 18.52
N PRO A 280 18.02 -4.00 19.36
CA PRO A 280 19.39 -4.26 18.96
C PRO A 280 19.47 -5.42 17.97
N TRP A 281 20.46 -5.38 17.08
CA TRP A 281 20.68 -6.39 16.05
C TRP A 281 22.06 -7.00 16.13
N ARG A 282 22.14 -8.32 15.95
CA ARG A 282 23.39 -9.06 15.79
C ARG A 282 23.85 -8.96 14.34
N THR A 283 25.04 -8.44 14.14
CA THR A 283 25.65 -8.24 12.84
C THR A 283 26.42 -9.48 12.38
N VAL A 284 26.78 -9.52 11.08
CA VAL A 284 27.53 -10.64 10.49
C VAL A 284 28.90 -10.85 11.12
N ASP A 285 29.49 -9.81 11.74
CA ASP A 285 30.76 -9.86 12.46
C ASP A 285 30.60 -10.14 13.98
N GLY A 286 29.36 -10.46 14.40
CA GLY A 286 29.05 -10.86 15.78
C GLY A 286 28.85 -9.72 16.78
N ARG A 287 28.90 -8.45 16.33
CA ARG A 287 28.58 -7.31 17.20
C ARG A 287 27.07 -7.18 17.39
N VAL A 288 26.68 -6.48 18.44
CA VAL A 288 25.30 -6.05 18.67
C VAL A 288 25.26 -4.55 18.51
N VAL A 289 24.39 -4.05 17.62
CA VAL A 289 24.23 -2.62 17.32
C VAL A 289 22.78 -2.20 17.45
N PRO A 290 22.48 -0.94 17.82
CA PRO A 290 21.12 -0.43 17.84
C PRO A 290 20.46 -0.53 16.47
N GLY A 291 19.19 -0.95 16.40
CA GLY A 291 18.45 -1.04 15.14
C GLY A 291 18.34 0.29 14.41
N ALA A 292 18.22 1.39 15.14
CA ALA A 292 18.18 2.72 14.56
C ALA A 292 19.45 3.05 13.74
N GLU A 293 20.64 2.57 14.13
CA GLU A 293 21.88 2.77 13.37
C GLU A 293 21.88 2.04 12.02
N ILE A 294 21.07 0.98 11.89
CA ILE A 294 20.90 0.21 10.65
C ILE A 294 19.78 0.79 9.79
N ILE A 295 18.65 1.09 10.40
CA ILE A 295 17.40 1.41 9.71
C ILE A 295 17.36 2.89 9.28
N ASP A 296 17.70 3.83 10.17
CA ASP A 296 17.51 5.26 9.94
C ASP A 296 18.30 5.81 8.73
N PRO A 297 19.55 5.42 8.47
CA PRO A 297 20.25 5.90 7.29
C PRO A 297 19.61 5.47 5.98
N VAL A 298 19.06 4.25 5.93
CA VAL A 298 18.38 3.75 4.72
C VAL A 298 17.01 4.40 4.57
N TRP A 299 16.27 4.56 5.67
CA TRP A 299 14.99 5.27 5.68
C TRP A 299 15.13 6.71 5.18
N ALA A 300 16.15 7.45 5.64
CA ALA A 300 16.42 8.80 5.18
C ALA A 300 16.69 8.86 3.66
N ARG A 301 17.44 7.90 3.10
CA ARG A 301 17.68 7.80 1.65
C ARG A 301 16.41 7.44 0.87
N MET A 302 15.53 6.61 1.44
CA MET A 302 14.22 6.32 0.83
C MET A 302 13.37 7.60 0.72
N ILE A 303 13.26 8.37 1.81
CA ILE A 303 12.54 9.65 1.82
C ILE A 303 13.13 10.62 0.79
N GLU A 304 14.45 10.77 0.76
CA GLU A 304 15.11 11.67 -0.19
C GLU A 304 14.81 11.27 -1.64
N TRP A 305 14.95 9.99 -1.97
CA TRP A 305 14.74 9.51 -3.34
C TRP A 305 13.29 9.67 -3.78
N HIS A 306 12.33 9.15 -2.98
CA HIS A 306 10.91 9.23 -3.33
C HIS A 306 10.37 10.67 -3.31
N GLY A 307 10.87 11.52 -2.42
CA GLY A 307 10.43 12.90 -2.30
C GLY A 307 11.06 13.88 -3.29
N LYS A 308 12.26 13.60 -3.80
CA LYS A 308 13.04 14.54 -4.61
C LYS A 308 13.53 13.94 -5.92
N THR A 309 14.32 12.89 -5.85
CA THR A 309 15.04 12.36 -7.02
C THR A 309 14.11 11.80 -8.08
N GLU A 310 13.09 11.04 -7.69
CA GLU A 310 12.12 10.48 -8.65
C GLU A 310 11.38 11.59 -9.41
N ARG A 311 11.03 12.66 -8.70
CA ARG A 311 10.36 13.81 -9.31
C ARG A 311 11.26 14.54 -10.32
N ASP A 312 12.54 14.71 -10.01
CA ASP A 312 13.50 15.35 -10.90
C ASP A 312 13.70 14.51 -12.17
N ILE A 313 13.71 13.18 -12.05
CA ILE A 313 13.73 12.25 -13.18
C ILE A 313 12.44 12.36 -14.02
N ALA A 314 11.27 12.40 -13.38
CA ALA A 314 10.01 12.56 -14.07
C ALA A 314 9.92 13.89 -14.80
N ALA A 315 10.34 14.98 -14.18
CA ALA A 315 10.39 16.31 -14.78
C ALA A 315 11.38 16.40 -15.97
N ALA A 316 12.48 15.64 -15.93
CA ALA A 316 13.44 15.57 -17.04
C ALA A 316 12.91 14.80 -18.25
N ARG A 317 12.00 13.81 -18.03
CA ARG A 317 11.37 13.02 -19.10
C ARG A 317 10.23 13.75 -19.82
N THR A 318 9.68 14.79 -19.20
CA THR A 318 8.59 15.61 -19.75
C THR A 318 9.08 16.86 -20.49
N ARG A 319 10.36 17.09 -20.58
CA ARG A 319 11.03 18.13 -21.40
C ARG A 319 11.53 17.55 -22.72
#